data_e81848dbcc14b58c6ce1d1b950cec574
#
_entry.id   e81848dbcc14b58c6ce1d1b950cec574
#
_cell.length_a   1.000
_cell.length_b   1.000
_cell.length_c   1.000
_cell.angle_alpha   90.00
_cell.angle_beta   90.00
_cell.angle_gamma   90.00
#
_symmetry.space_group_name_H-M   'P 1'
#
loop_
_entity.id
_entity.type
_entity.pdbx_description
1 polymer ?
#
loop_
_entity_poly.entity_id
_entity_poly.type
_entity_poly.pdbx_seq_one_letter_code
_entity_poly.pdbx_strand_id
1 'polypeptide(L)'
;MKSFKRYQYRRFPTEDGAPANGDYIYPDVTIRFKNGYLNDSSDEEGHVLPAVETQDGSHIEHWKNGVLHCEKEPAIVDKNDNYEE
;
A
#
# COMPACT_ATOMS: atom_id res chain seq x y z
N MET A 1 0.89 11.51 6.93
CA MET A 1 0.51 10.15 7.34
C MET A 1 1.77 9.37 7.73
N LYS A 2 1.66 8.56 8.75
CA LYS A 2 2.80 7.77 9.21
C LYS A 2 3.04 6.58 8.28
N SER A 3 4.29 6.31 7.92
CA SER A 3 4.65 5.23 7.02
C SER A 3 4.28 3.84 7.58
N PHE A 4 3.94 2.93 6.69
CA PHE A 4 3.68 1.52 7.01
C PHE A 4 4.95 0.67 6.97
N LYS A 5 6.12 1.28 6.85
CA LYS A 5 7.42 0.59 6.75
C LYS A 5 7.64 -0.47 7.82
N ARG A 6 7.13 -0.25 9.04
CA ARG A 6 7.24 -1.22 10.15
C ARG A 6 6.47 -2.52 9.90
N TYR A 7 5.59 -2.54 8.90
CA TYR A 7 4.77 -3.72 8.58
C TYR A 7 5.39 -4.60 7.50
N GLN A 8 6.62 -4.36 7.10
CA GLN A 8 7.29 -5.23 6.14
C GLN A 8 7.32 -6.67 6.65
N TYR A 9 7.05 -7.61 5.75
CA TYR A 9 6.96 -9.05 6.00
C TYR A 9 5.80 -9.46 6.91
N ARG A 10 4.95 -8.52 7.30
CA ARG A 10 3.81 -8.83 8.15
C ARG A 10 2.62 -9.28 7.33
N ARG A 11 2.00 -10.38 7.76
CA ARG A 11 0.75 -10.89 7.18
C ARG A 11 -0.44 -10.32 7.95
N PHE A 12 -1.46 -9.86 7.23
CA PHE A 12 -2.68 -9.30 7.79
C PHE A 12 -3.85 -10.24 7.57
N PRO A 13 -4.43 -10.83 8.62
CA PRO A 13 -5.62 -11.66 8.50
C PRO A 13 -6.89 -10.81 8.54
N THR A 14 -7.99 -11.36 8.02
CA THR A 14 -9.32 -10.83 8.23
C THR A 14 -9.86 -11.35 9.57
N GLU A 15 -11.08 -10.89 9.98
CA GLU A 15 -11.68 -11.28 11.24
C GLU A 15 -11.90 -12.79 11.38
N ASP A 16 -12.15 -13.49 10.28
CA ASP A 16 -12.36 -14.93 10.27
C ASP A 16 -11.06 -15.74 10.07
N GLY A 17 -9.91 -15.05 10.10
CA GLY A 17 -8.60 -15.68 9.98
C GLY A 17 -8.10 -15.91 8.56
N ALA A 18 -8.90 -15.62 7.54
CA ALA A 18 -8.44 -15.69 6.16
C ALA A 18 -7.47 -14.55 5.84
N PRO A 19 -6.53 -14.72 4.90
CA PRO A 19 -5.64 -13.62 4.53
C PRO A 19 -6.41 -12.47 3.88
N ALA A 20 -6.01 -11.23 4.18
CA ALA A 20 -6.62 -10.05 3.56
C ALA A 20 -6.29 -10.02 2.07
N ASN A 21 -7.27 -9.70 1.24
CA ASN A 21 -7.12 -9.57 -0.22
C ASN A 21 -7.99 -8.44 -0.74
N GLY A 22 -7.49 -7.74 -1.75
CA GLY A 22 -8.24 -6.70 -2.44
C GLY A 22 -8.07 -5.33 -1.83
N ASP A 23 -8.97 -4.43 -2.22
CA ASP A 23 -8.91 -3.02 -1.85
C ASP A 23 -9.77 -2.77 -0.62
N TYR A 24 -9.15 -2.20 0.42
CA TYR A 24 -9.83 -1.81 1.64
C TYR A 24 -9.88 -0.30 1.66
N ILE A 25 -11.05 0.26 1.36
CA ILE A 25 -11.25 1.69 1.18
C ILE A 25 -11.80 2.32 2.45
N TYR A 26 -11.01 3.22 3.04
CA TYR A 26 -11.39 3.98 4.23
C TYR A 26 -11.57 5.46 3.85
N PRO A 27 -12.20 6.27 4.71
CA PRO A 27 -12.41 7.69 4.38
C PRO A 27 -11.15 8.46 4.03
N ASP A 28 -10.01 8.15 4.66
CA ASP A 28 -8.76 8.88 4.51
C ASP A 28 -7.73 8.17 3.62
N VAL A 29 -7.84 6.85 3.48
CA VAL A 29 -6.78 6.05 2.88
C VAL A 29 -7.37 4.79 2.25
N THR A 30 -6.74 4.33 1.16
CA THR A 30 -7.02 3.02 0.57
C THR A 30 -5.79 2.13 0.79
N ILE A 31 -6.03 0.91 1.26
CA ILE A 31 -4.96 -0.06 1.53
C ILE A 31 -5.25 -1.33 0.73
N ARG A 32 -4.25 -1.80 -0.03
CA ARG A 32 -4.41 -2.97 -0.91
C ARG A 32 -3.55 -4.13 -0.45
N PHE A 33 -4.16 -5.31 -0.42
CA PHE A 33 -3.53 -6.54 0.05
C PHE A 33 -3.61 -7.64 -1.00
N LYS A 34 -2.65 -8.55 -0.94
CA LYS A 34 -2.68 -9.81 -1.68
C LYS A 34 -2.16 -10.91 -0.77
N ASN A 35 -2.98 -11.93 -0.54
CA ASN A 35 -2.64 -13.07 0.33
C ASN A 35 -2.18 -12.65 1.73
N GLY A 36 -2.76 -11.57 2.26
CA GLY A 36 -2.45 -11.04 3.58
C GLY A 36 -1.29 -10.07 3.62
N TYR A 37 -0.61 -9.83 2.50
CA TYR A 37 0.54 -8.91 2.44
C TYR A 37 0.18 -7.63 1.71
N LEU A 38 0.75 -6.51 2.16
CA LEU A 38 0.65 -5.25 1.42
C LEU A 38 1.24 -5.47 0.02
N ASN A 39 0.48 -5.11 -1.00
CA ASN A 39 0.86 -5.35 -2.38
C ASN A 39 0.15 -4.38 -3.31
N ASP A 40 0.91 -3.75 -4.21
CA ASP A 40 0.32 -2.93 -5.27
C ASP A 40 -0.59 -3.77 -6.14
N SER A 41 -1.59 -3.13 -6.70
CA SER A 41 -2.49 -3.75 -7.65
C SER A 41 -2.36 -3.04 -9.01
N SER A 42 -3.22 -3.38 -9.95
CA SER A 42 -3.31 -2.66 -11.22
C SER A 42 -4.76 -2.62 -11.68
N ASP A 43 -5.10 -1.57 -12.45
CA ASP A 43 -6.42 -1.45 -13.05
C ASP A 43 -6.46 -2.19 -14.39
N GLU A 44 -7.62 -2.15 -15.06
CA GLU A 44 -7.82 -2.82 -16.35
C GLU A 44 -6.92 -2.30 -17.46
N GLU A 45 -6.43 -1.08 -17.33
CA GLU A 45 -5.54 -0.44 -18.30
C GLU A 45 -4.06 -0.67 -17.99
N GLY A 46 -3.76 -1.38 -16.89
CA GLY A 46 -2.39 -1.68 -16.48
C GLY A 46 -1.72 -0.60 -15.65
N HIS A 47 -2.47 0.42 -15.21
CA HIS A 47 -1.94 1.43 -14.30
C HIS A 47 -1.73 0.84 -12.91
N VAL A 48 -0.60 1.14 -12.29
CA VAL A 48 -0.29 0.67 -10.95
C VAL A 48 -1.16 1.39 -9.93
N LEU A 49 -1.79 0.61 -9.05
CA LEU A 49 -2.55 1.12 -7.91
C LEU A 49 -1.72 0.88 -6.66
N PRO A 50 -1.22 1.94 -5.99
CA PRO A 50 -0.34 1.77 -4.82
C PRO A 50 -1.01 0.96 -3.71
N ALA A 51 -0.22 0.18 -2.98
CA ALA A 51 -0.73 -0.60 -1.85
C ALA A 51 -1.27 0.30 -0.73
N VAL A 52 -0.70 1.48 -0.55
CA VAL A 52 -1.20 2.48 0.38
C VAL A 52 -1.28 3.82 -0.34
N GLU A 53 -2.46 4.44 -0.35
CA GLU A 53 -2.60 5.79 -0.88
C GLU A 53 -3.68 6.54 -0.12
N THR A 54 -3.36 7.76 0.30
CA THR A 54 -4.36 8.65 0.90
C THR A 54 -5.33 9.14 -0.17
N GLN A 55 -6.57 9.48 0.23
CA GLN A 55 -7.59 9.90 -0.74
C GLN A 55 -7.22 11.21 -1.44
N ASP A 56 -6.42 12.06 -0.81
CA ASP A 56 -5.92 13.29 -1.40
C ASP A 56 -4.60 13.11 -2.17
N GLY A 57 -4.02 11.92 -2.18
CA GLY A 57 -2.78 11.63 -2.88
C GLY A 57 -1.51 12.14 -2.21
N SER A 58 -1.61 12.65 -0.99
CA SER A 58 -0.44 13.25 -0.31
C SER A 58 0.55 12.23 0.23
N HIS A 59 0.11 10.98 0.44
CA HIS A 59 0.97 9.89 0.91
C HIS A 59 0.72 8.65 0.06
N ILE A 60 1.77 8.10 -0.51
CA ILE A 60 1.70 6.94 -1.41
C ILE A 60 2.81 5.97 -1.03
N GLU A 61 2.47 4.68 -0.94
CA GLU A 61 3.45 3.62 -0.72
C GLU A 61 3.25 2.51 -1.72
N HIS A 62 4.35 2.07 -2.33
CA HIS A 62 4.37 0.92 -3.23
C HIS A 62 4.94 -0.29 -2.51
N TRP A 63 4.23 -1.39 -2.60
CA TRP A 63 4.58 -2.64 -1.91
C TRP A 63 4.46 -3.82 -2.86
N LYS A 64 5.29 -4.83 -2.63
CA LYS A 64 5.23 -6.09 -3.35
C LYS A 64 5.45 -7.23 -2.37
N ASN A 65 4.43 -8.09 -2.22
CA ASN A 65 4.49 -9.27 -1.34
C ASN A 65 4.97 -8.93 0.08
N GLY A 66 4.48 -7.84 0.65
CA GLY A 66 4.79 -7.42 2.01
C GLY A 66 6.11 -6.67 2.17
N VAL A 67 6.75 -6.26 1.08
CA VAL A 67 8.02 -5.52 1.10
C VAL A 67 7.86 -4.20 0.35
N LEU A 68 8.37 -3.11 0.91
CA LEU A 68 8.44 -1.84 0.18
C LEU A 68 9.25 -2.02 -1.10
N HIS A 69 8.66 -1.69 -2.23
CA HIS A 69 9.31 -1.90 -3.52
C HIS A 69 8.75 -0.98 -4.60
N CYS A 70 9.63 -0.30 -5.31
CA CYS A 70 9.29 0.37 -6.56
C CYS A 70 10.56 0.51 -7.41
N GLU A 71 10.47 0.13 -8.68
CA GLU A 71 11.63 0.12 -9.57
C GLU A 71 11.94 1.49 -10.19
N LYS A 72 10.93 2.33 -10.36
CA LYS A 72 11.04 3.59 -11.10
C LYS A 72 10.86 4.84 -10.25
N GLU A 73 10.33 4.69 -9.06
CA GLU A 73 9.98 5.79 -8.17
C GLU A 73 10.33 5.41 -6.73
N PRO A 74 10.43 6.38 -5.81
CA PRO A 74 10.55 6.04 -4.39
C PRO A 74 9.39 5.15 -3.94
N ALA A 75 9.68 4.14 -3.13
CA ALA A 75 8.65 3.24 -2.61
C ALA A 75 7.66 3.96 -1.71
N ILE A 76 8.12 4.99 -0.99
CA ILE A 76 7.28 5.84 -0.14
C ILE A 76 7.46 7.29 -0.56
N VAL A 77 6.34 7.98 -0.78
CA VAL A 77 6.32 9.43 -1.03
C VAL A 77 5.29 10.05 -0.09
N ASP A 78 5.71 11.04 0.70
CA ASP A 78 4.82 11.84 1.52
C ASP A 78 5.05 13.31 1.21
N LYS A 79 4.09 13.92 0.53
CA LYS A 79 4.19 15.30 0.07
C LYS A 79 4.09 16.32 1.19
N ASN A 80 3.39 15.98 2.27
CA ASN A 80 3.22 16.89 3.40
C ASN A 80 4.51 17.02 4.23
N ASP A 81 5.28 15.94 4.32
CA ASP A 81 6.53 15.90 5.08
C ASP A 81 7.77 15.95 4.19
N ASN A 82 7.59 16.12 2.87
CA ASN A 82 8.68 16.07 1.90
C ASN A 82 9.53 14.79 2.04
N TYR A 83 8.86 13.68 2.30
CA TYR A 83 9.50 12.39 2.56
C TYR A 83 9.43 11.49 1.35
N GLU A 84 10.56 10.93 0.96
CA GLU A 84 10.67 9.94 -0.10
C GLU A 84 11.62 8.83 0.33
N GLU A 85 11.25 7.58 0.06
CA GLU A 85 12.09 6.44 0.42
C GLU A 85 12.11 5.35 -0.66
#